data_b4b4ccdeb614b255072e46ff3cbdde44
#
_entry.id   b4b4ccdeb614b255072e46ff3cbdde44
#
_cell.length_a   1.000
_cell.length_b   1.000
_cell.length_c   1.000
_cell.angle_alpha   90.00
_cell.angle_beta   90.00
_cell.angle_gamma   90.00
#
_symmetry.space_group_name_H-M   'P 1'
#
loop_
_entity.id
_entity.type
_entity.pdbx_description
1 polymer ?
#
loop_
_entity_poly.entity_id
_entity_poly.type
_entity_poly.pdbx_seq_one_letter_code
_entity_poly.pdbx_strand_id
1 'polypeptide(L)'
;MNKQKNGKALHLEHAAEEICFESLTVKDQEKLQEFGIIPSSIPEEVYSIDCSSLNRVWHGIGMRNVHGGVEFISLTEMKRPTTIHRKGITLQPSKKGSVASCCLFSNFMDYLAYLSLSKDGKIALPKECDCIILNHPFNLSHFLVESEEYEEVNLFLPNSSAGKVLTRTIMGRNPAAVDWSGSYIHFQSLRSYAYYKFIKNKESL
;
A
#
# COMPACT_ATOMS: atom_id res chain seq x y z
N MET A 1 5.12 2.86 34.30
CA MET A 1 6.17 3.52 33.50
C MET A 1 6.21 2.90 32.12
N ASN A 2 5.56 3.49 31.11
CA ASN A 2 5.70 3.10 29.69
C ASN A 2 5.08 4.18 28.80
N LYS A 3 5.72 5.35 28.72
CA LYS A 3 5.27 6.50 27.90
C LYS A 3 6.26 6.90 26.78
N GLN A 4 7.16 6.02 26.34
CA GLN A 4 8.23 6.43 25.41
C GLN A 4 8.17 5.78 23.99
N LYS A 5 7.13 5.03 23.62
CA LYS A 5 7.13 4.33 22.31
C LYS A 5 6.33 5.01 21.18
N ASN A 6 5.53 6.04 21.44
CA ASN A 6 4.72 6.68 20.40
C ASN A 6 5.35 7.93 19.73
N GLY A 7 6.53 8.37 20.20
CA GLY A 7 7.14 9.61 19.69
C GLY A 7 7.91 9.47 18.37
N LYS A 8 8.28 8.26 17.95
CA LYS A 8 9.20 8.11 16.80
C LYS A 8 8.56 8.26 15.42
N ALA A 9 7.31 7.88 15.23
CA ALA A 9 6.63 7.98 13.93
C ALA A 9 6.23 9.43 13.60
N LEU A 10 5.83 10.22 14.59
CA LEU A 10 5.45 11.64 14.40
C LEU A 10 6.62 12.53 13.95
N HIS A 11 7.85 12.17 14.25
CA HIS A 11 9.02 12.99 13.89
C HIS A 11 9.40 12.93 12.40
N LEU A 12 9.08 11.85 11.69
CA LEU A 12 9.39 11.73 10.25
C LEU A 12 8.48 12.57 9.38
N GLU A 13 7.19 12.68 9.72
CA GLU A 13 6.19 13.42 8.92
C GLU A 13 6.52 14.91 8.77
N HIS A 14 7.22 15.50 9.74
CA HIS A 14 7.49 16.94 9.79
C HIS A 14 8.97 17.32 9.74
N ALA A 15 9.88 16.36 9.78
CA ALA A 15 11.31 16.61 10.01
C ALA A 15 12.23 16.17 8.89
N ALA A 16 11.74 15.50 7.83
CA ALA A 16 12.60 15.14 6.70
C ALA A 16 12.95 16.40 5.91
N GLU A 17 14.21 16.80 5.98
CA GLU A 17 14.76 17.97 5.27
C GLU A 17 15.24 17.59 3.86
N GLU A 18 15.65 16.34 3.68
CA GLU A 18 16.15 15.83 2.43
C GLU A 18 15.64 14.40 2.18
N ILE A 19 15.20 14.13 0.95
CA ILE A 19 14.74 12.81 0.50
C ILE A 19 15.48 12.45 -0.77
N CYS A 20 16.27 11.38 -0.72
CA CYS A 20 16.96 10.82 -1.87
C CYS A 20 16.20 9.60 -2.38
N PHE A 21 15.96 9.54 -3.70
CA PHE A 21 15.32 8.43 -4.38
C PHE A 21 16.33 7.70 -5.24
N GLU A 22 16.36 6.40 -5.13
CA GLU A 22 17.15 5.52 -5.97
C GLU A 22 16.26 4.41 -6.52
N SER A 23 16.67 3.81 -7.63
CA SER A 23 16.03 2.58 -8.11
C SER A 23 16.08 1.53 -7.02
N LEU A 24 15.02 0.72 -6.92
CA LEU A 24 14.88 -0.28 -5.87
C LEU A 24 16.09 -1.22 -5.85
N THR A 25 16.85 -1.20 -4.76
CA THR A 25 18.08 -2.00 -4.63
C THR A 25 17.76 -3.49 -4.50
N VAL A 26 18.74 -4.35 -4.86
CA VAL A 26 18.62 -5.80 -4.69
C VAL A 26 18.35 -6.16 -3.22
N LYS A 27 19.04 -5.50 -2.30
CA LYS A 27 18.86 -5.70 -0.85
C LYS A 27 17.42 -5.40 -0.40
N ASP A 28 16.81 -4.34 -0.91
CA ASP A 28 15.44 -3.97 -0.57
C ASP A 28 14.43 -4.93 -1.20
N GLN A 29 14.71 -5.44 -2.40
CA GLN A 29 13.92 -6.49 -3.03
C GLN A 29 13.96 -7.80 -2.22
N GLU A 30 15.13 -8.22 -1.76
CA GLU A 30 15.30 -9.38 -0.88
C GLU A 30 14.51 -9.19 0.41
N LYS A 31 14.58 -8.00 1.00
CA LYS A 31 13.82 -7.67 2.21
C LYS A 31 12.31 -7.71 1.97
N LEU A 32 11.83 -7.19 0.86
CA LEU A 32 10.42 -7.29 0.48
C LEU A 32 9.97 -8.73 0.27
N GLN A 33 10.85 -9.58 -0.27
CA GLN A 33 10.56 -10.99 -0.44
C GLN A 33 10.34 -11.72 0.89
N GLU A 34 11.04 -11.32 1.97
CA GLU A 34 10.76 -11.82 3.32
C GLU A 34 9.33 -11.51 3.80
N PHE A 35 8.68 -10.51 3.21
CA PHE A 35 7.29 -10.14 3.50
C PHE A 35 6.27 -10.71 2.51
N GLY A 36 6.68 -11.64 1.66
CA GLY A 36 5.80 -12.28 0.69
C GLY A 36 5.55 -11.46 -0.57
N ILE A 37 6.39 -10.46 -0.85
CA ILE A 37 6.32 -9.69 -2.10
C ILE A 37 7.25 -10.33 -3.13
N ILE A 38 6.72 -10.66 -4.31
CA ILE A 38 7.49 -11.24 -5.42
C ILE A 38 8.30 -10.11 -6.10
N PRO A 39 9.65 -10.14 -6.12
CA PRO A 39 10.46 -9.06 -6.67
C PRO A 39 10.08 -8.66 -8.10
N SER A 40 9.82 -9.63 -8.95
CA SER A 40 9.44 -9.40 -10.35
C SER A 40 8.02 -8.87 -10.55
N SER A 41 7.23 -8.66 -9.49
CA SER A 41 5.93 -7.98 -9.52
C SER A 41 5.99 -6.53 -9.06
N ILE A 42 7.14 -6.08 -8.55
CA ILE A 42 7.29 -4.73 -8.02
C ILE A 42 7.39 -3.74 -9.19
N PRO A 43 6.56 -2.69 -9.22
CA PRO A 43 6.62 -1.69 -10.28
C PRO A 43 7.82 -0.74 -10.12
N GLU A 44 8.21 -0.09 -11.22
CA GLU A 44 9.36 0.83 -11.27
C GLU A 44 9.15 2.09 -10.42
N GLU A 45 7.90 2.42 -10.09
CA GLU A 45 7.50 3.55 -9.25
C GLU A 45 7.75 3.32 -7.75
N VAL A 46 8.25 2.15 -7.38
CA VAL A 46 8.74 1.85 -6.02
C VAL A 46 10.23 2.11 -5.96
N TYR A 47 10.63 2.99 -5.07
CA TYR A 47 12.00 3.46 -4.90
C TYR A 47 12.60 2.98 -3.59
N SER A 48 13.91 2.75 -3.57
CA SER A 48 14.72 2.83 -2.36
C SER A 48 14.84 4.29 -1.97
N ILE A 49 14.63 4.60 -0.70
CA ILE A 49 14.53 5.97 -0.21
C ILE A 49 15.35 6.14 1.05
N ASP A 50 16.23 7.12 1.02
CA ASP A 50 16.90 7.65 2.19
C ASP A 50 16.29 9.00 2.57
N CYS A 51 15.83 9.10 3.83
CA CYS A 51 15.32 10.34 4.39
C CYS A 51 16.23 10.80 5.49
N SER A 52 16.66 12.05 5.47
CA SER A 52 17.47 12.64 6.52
C SER A 52 16.78 13.79 7.22
N SER A 53 17.03 13.93 8.51
CA SER A 53 16.65 15.08 9.31
C SER A 53 17.67 15.29 10.42
N LEU A 54 18.25 16.49 10.50
CA LEU A 54 19.24 16.91 11.50
C LEU A 54 20.37 15.88 11.69
N ASN A 55 20.18 14.87 12.54
CA ASN A 55 21.20 13.89 12.91
C ASN A 55 20.74 12.44 12.67
N ARG A 56 19.73 12.21 11.84
CA ARG A 56 19.20 10.87 11.58
C ARG A 56 18.98 10.64 10.09
N VAL A 57 19.33 9.44 9.66
CA VAL A 57 19.00 8.91 8.35
C VAL A 57 18.11 7.70 8.54
N TRP A 58 17.03 7.64 7.76
CA TRP A 58 16.14 6.49 7.69
C TRP A 58 16.20 5.92 6.29
N HIS A 59 16.43 4.63 6.20
CA HIS A 59 16.39 3.89 4.95
C HIS A 59 15.10 3.07 4.86
N GLY A 60 14.52 3.02 3.67
CA GLY A 60 13.33 2.22 3.40
C GLY A 60 12.92 2.28 1.94
N ILE A 61 11.66 1.97 1.70
CA ILE A 61 11.07 2.04 0.37
C ILE A 61 9.85 2.95 0.37
N GLY A 62 9.46 3.41 -0.80
CA GLY A 62 8.25 4.21 -0.92
C GLY A 62 7.84 4.52 -2.35
N MET A 63 6.71 5.21 -2.44
CA MET A 63 6.09 5.67 -3.68
C MET A 63 5.71 7.14 -3.56
N ARG A 64 5.70 7.85 -4.68
CA ARG A 64 5.19 9.23 -4.73
C ARG A 64 3.66 9.22 -4.77
N ASN A 65 3.05 10.16 -4.06
CA ASN A 65 1.62 10.43 -4.18
C ASN A 65 1.34 11.59 -5.15
N VAL A 66 0.07 11.80 -5.51
CA VAL A 66 -0.34 12.81 -6.51
C VAL A 66 -0.03 14.26 -6.12
N HIS A 67 0.26 14.53 -4.85
CA HIS A 67 0.62 15.85 -4.35
C HIS A 67 2.13 16.05 -4.15
N GLY A 68 2.95 15.10 -4.65
CA GLY A 68 4.39 15.13 -4.53
C GLY A 68 4.94 14.76 -3.15
N GLY A 69 4.08 14.28 -2.24
CA GLY A 69 4.51 13.64 -1.00
C GLY A 69 4.99 12.20 -1.25
N VAL A 70 5.57 11.59 -0.23
CA VAL A 70 6.14 10.26 -0.30
C VAL A 70 5.51 9.35 0.75
N GLU A 71 4.96 8.25 0.29
CA GLU A 71 4.50 7.17 1.14
C GLU A 71 5.70 6.25 1.41
N PHE A 72 6.21 6.29 2.63
CA PHE A 72 7.47 5.66 3.03
C PHE A 72 7.25 4.58 4.08
N ILE A 73 7.99 3.48 3.99
CA ILE A 73 8.09 2.47 5.05
C ILE A 73 9.56 2.09 5.29
N SER A 74 10.00 2.18 6.54
CA SER A 74 11.32 1.66 6.91
C SER A 74 11.32 0.14 6.90
N LEU A 75 12.22 -0.46 6.14
CA LEU A 75 12.35 -1.91 6.03
C LEU A 75 12.91 -2.58 7.30
N THR A 76 13.55 -1.81 8.16
CA THR A 76 14.07 -2.31 9.45
C THR A 76 13.00 -2.32 10.53
N GLU A 77 12.09 -1.35 10.52
CA GLU A 77 11.03 -1.23 11.52
C GLU A 77 9.70 -1.85 11.08
N MET A 78 9.42 -1.91 9.79
CA MET A 78 8.25 -2.52 9.10
C MET A 78 6.89 -2.35 9.81
N LYS A 79 6.69 -1.22 10.50
CA LYS A 79 5.48 -0.99 11.27
C LYS A 79 4.30 -0.63 10.37
N ARG A 80 4.25 0.61 9.93
CA ARG A 80 3.23 1.14 9.04
C ARG A 80 3.86 2.13 8.10
N PRO A 81 3.39 2.21 6.85
CA PRO A 81 3.75 3.32 5.99
C PRO A 81 3.42 4.66 6.65
N THR A 82 4.24 5.64 6.40
CA THR A 82 4.03 7.02 6.84
C THR A 82 4.16 7.95 5.63
N THR A 83 3.40 9.03 5.62
CA THR A 83 3.51 10.04 4.55
C THR A 83 4.51 11.10 4.96
N ILE A 84 5.51 11.33 4.11
CA ILE A 84 6.47 12.43 4.24
C ILE A 84 6.00 13.57 3.35
N HIS A 85 5.97 14.80 3.87
CA HIS A 85 5.45 16.01 3.24
C HIS A 85 3.93 15.98 3.02
N ARG A 86 3.46 16.13 1.76
CA ARG A 86 2.04 16.31 1.44
C ARG A 86 1.30 15.00 1.39
N LYS A 87 0.17 14.92 2.10
CA LYS A 87 -0.74 13.78 2.02
C LYS A 87 -1.51 13.80 0.70
N GLY A 88 -1.66 12.63 0.11
CA GLY A 88 -2.41 12.43 -1.13
C GLY A 88 -2.63 10.95 -1.40
N ILE A 89 -3.55 10.64 -2.31
CA ILE A 89 -3.66 9.29 -2.86
C ILE A 89 -2.48 9.02 -3.78
N THR A 90 -2.18 7.73 -4.02
CA THR A 90 -1.26 7.33 -5.09
C THR A 90 -2.06 6.67 -6.20
N LEU A 91 -1.89 7.11 -7.44
CA LEU A 91 -2.53 6.54 -8.62
C LEU A 91 -1.52 5.70 -9.40
N GLN A 92 -1.94 4.51 -9.75
CA GLN A 92 -1.18 3.59 -10.60
C GLN A 92 -2.09 3.14 -11.75
N PRO A 93 -2.03 3.82 -12.90
CA PRO A 93 -2.88 3.52 -14.03
C PRO A 93 -2.56 2.16 -14.64
N SER A 94 -3.56 1.52 -15.21
CA SER A 94 -3.40 0.31 -15.99
C SER A 94 -2.49 0.55 -17.19
N LYS A 95 -1.61 -0.40 -17.49
CA LYS A 95 -0.75 -0.35 -18.68
C LYS A 95 -1.52 -0.43 -20.00
N LYS A 96 -2.79 -0.80 -19.98
CA LYS A 96 -3.66 -0.92 -21.16
C LYS A 96 -4.41 0.37 -21.52
N GLY A 97 -4.17 1.46 -20.78
CA GLY A 97 -4.87 2.72 -20.98
C GLY A 97 -6.18 2.79 -20.19
N SER A 98 -7.16 3.54 -20.66
CA SER A 98 -8.43 3.72 -19.96
C SER A 98 -9.13 2.40 -19.68
N VAL A 99 -9.47 2.15 -18.44
CA VAL A 99 -10.15 0.93 -17.94
C VAL A 99 -11.41 1.32 -17.18
N ALA A 100 -12.41 0.42 -17.20
CA ALA A 100 -13.70 0.65 -16.56
C ALA A 100 -13.69 0.30 -15.06
N SER A 101 -12.59 -0.26 -14.52
CA SER A 101 -12.52 -0.71 -13.14
C SER A 101 -11.29 -0.19 -12.41
N CYS A 102 -11.43 0.04 -11.11
CA CYS A 102 -10.30 0.33 -10.24
C CYS A 102 -10.25 -0.60 -9.02
N CYS A 103 -9.06 -0.69 -8.42
CA CYS A 103 -8.82 -1.38 -7.15
C CYS A 103 -8.32 -0.38 -6.11
N LEU A 104 -8.97 -0.33 -4.94
CA LEU A 104 -8.57 0.50 -3.81
C LEU A 104 -7.80 -0.29 -2.77
N PHE A 105 -6.66 0.24 -2.36
CA PHE A 105 -5.81 -0.28 -1.28
C PHE A 105 -5.66 0.76 -0.16
N SER A 106 -5.51 0.29 1.09
CA SER A 106 -5.30 1.22 2.21
C SER A 106 -3.90 1.84 2.21
N ASN A 107 -2.89 1.08 1.74
CA ASN A 107 -1.49 1.48 1.67
C ASN A 107 -0.76 0.71 0.55
N PHE A 108 0.42 1.20 0.17
CA PHE A 108 1.17 0.62 -0.95
C PHE A 108 1.70 -0.81 -0.68
N MET A 109 1.85 -1.23 0.56
CA MET A 109 2.24 -2.61 0.86
C MET A 109 1.13 -3.62 0.55
N ASP A 110 -0.15 -3.25 0.75
CA ASP A 110 -1.28 -4.07 0.31
C ASP A 110 -1.39 -4.10 -1.23
N TYR A 111 -1.06 -2.99 -1.90
CA TYR A 111 -0.94 -2.92 -3.36
C TYR A 111 0.17 -3.85 -3.89
N LEU A 112 1.37 -3.84 -3.31
CA LEU A 112 2.45 -4.75 -3.70
C LEU A 112 2.08 -6.23 -3.46
N ALA A 113 1.37 -6.50 -2.38
CA ALA A 113 0.82 -7.84 -2.12
C ALA A 113 -0.18 -8.28 -3.19
N TYR A 114 -1.07 -7.38 -3.61
CA TYR A 114 -2.00 -7.62 -4.72
C TYR A 114 -1.27 -7.98 -6.02
N LEU A 115 -0.25 -7.22 -6.40
CA LEU A 115 0.55 -7.48 -7.60
C LEU A 115 1.23 -8.86 -7.54
N SER A 116 1.76 -9.21 -6.37
CA SER A 116 2.41 -10.50 -6.14
C SER A 116 1.41 -11.67 -6.26
N LEU A 117 0.24 -11.54 -5.65
CA LEU A 117 -0.83 -12.54 -5.72
C LEU A 117 -1.41 -12.68 -7.13
N SER A 118 -1.56 -11.56 -7.84
CA SER A 118 -2.03 -11.54 -9.24
C SER A 118 -1.04 -12.24 -10.17
N LYS A 119 0.26 -12.06 -9.95
CA LYS A 119 1.31 -12.70 -10.74
C LYS A 119 1.41 -14.20 -10.48
N ASP A 120 1.17 -14.64 -9.25
CA ASP A 120 1.15 -16.08 -8.90
C ASP A 120 0.00 -16.83 -9.60
N GLY A 121 -1.07 -16.12 -9.97
CA GLY A 121 -2.18 -16.67 -10.77
C GLY A 121 -3.05 -17.68 -10.05
N LYS A 122 -2.79 -17.99 -8.77
CA LYS A 122 -3.54 -18.96 -7.96
C LYS A 122 -4.81 -18.39 -7.36
N ILE A 123 -5.02 -17.09 -7.50
CA ILE A 123 -6.16 -16.37 -6.94
C ILE A 123 -6.81 -15.58 -8.08
N ALA A 124 -8.12 -15.73 -8.23
CA ALA A 124 -8.89 -14.90 -9.14
C ALA A 124 -9.03 -13.49 -8.51
N LEU A 125 -8.22 -12.57 -8.98
CA LEU A 125 -8.29 -11.15 -8.61
C LEU A 125 -8.71 -10.35 -9.84
N PRO A 126 -9.33 -9.18 -9.67
CA PRO A 126 -9.57 -8.25 -10.77
C PRO A 126 -8.29 -8.00 -11.55
N LYS A 127 -8.36 -7.98 -12.86
CA LYS A 127 -7.23 -7.73 -13.75
C LYS A 127 -7.52 -6.48 -14.57
N GLU A 128 -6.45 -5.83 -15.05
CA GLU A 128 -6.58 -4.71 -15.97
C GLU A 128 -7.39 -3.54 -15.37
N CYS A 129 -7.13 -3.23 -14.11
CA CYS A 129 -7.74 -2.12 -13.38
C CYS A 129 -6.69 -1.05 -13.04
N ASP A 130 -7.15 0.17 -12.88
CA ASP A 130 -6.35 1.21 -12.24
C ASP A 130 -6.24 0.88 -10.75
N CYS A 131 -5.09 1.16 -10.15
CA CYS A 131 -4.88 0.96 -8.73
C CYS A 131 -4.79 2.30 -8.02
N ILE A 132 -5.64 2.47 -7.00
CA ILE A 132 -5.69 3.66 -6.17
C ILE A 132 -5.27 3.26 -4.75
N ILE A 133 -4.27 3.95 -4.22
CA ILE A 133 -3.79 3.71 -2.86
C ILE A 133 -4.21 4.91 -2.02
N LEU A 134 -5.04 4.66 -1.00
CA LEU A 134 -5.61 5.71 -0.17
C LEU A 134 -4.56 6.43 0.69
N ASN A 135 -3.54 5.67 1.15
CA ASN A 135 -2.46 6.11 2.02
C ASN A 135 -2.93 6.59 3.40
N HIS A 136 -3.90 7.48 3.45
CA HIS A 136 -4.43 8.02 4.69
C HIS A 136 -5.97 8.16 4.64
N PRO A 137 -6.71 7.88 5.73
CA PRO A 137 -8.18 8.02 5.75
C PRO A 137 -8.70 9.41 5.36
N PHE A 138 -7.92 10.46 5.57
CA PHE A 138 -8.29 11.83 5.15
C PHE A 138 -8.38 12.00 3.62
N ASN A 139 -7.80 11.09 2.86
CA ASN A 139 -7.88 11.11 1.40
C ASN A 139 -9.18 10.47 0.86
N LEU A 140 -10.10 10.03 1.75
CA LEU A 140 -11.34 9.39 1.35
C LEU A 140 -12.19 10.28 0.42
N SER A 141 -12.29 11.57 0.69
CA SER A 141 -13.04 12.49 -0.17
C SER A 141 -12.45 12.60 -1.58
N HIS A 142 -11.12 12.61 -1.68
CA HIS A 142 -10.42 12.60 -2.96
C HIS A 142 -10.69 11.29 -3.71
N PHE A 143 -10.53 10.15 -3.04
CA PHE A 143 -10.84 8.85 -3.64
C PHE A 143 -12.28 8.75 -4.13
N LEU A 144 -13.27 9.26 -3.38
CA LEU A 144 -14.67 9.19 -3.77
C LEU A 144 -14.94 9.95 -5.07
N VAL A 145 -14.29 11.10 -5.27
CA VAL A 145 -14.37 11.86 -6.53
C VAL A 145 -13.72 11.07 -7.67
N GLU A 146 -12.49 10.60 -7.50
CA GLU A 146 -11.80 9.79 -8.51
C GLU A 146 -12.59 8.51 -8.87
N SER A 147 -13.26 7.90 -7.90
CA SER A 147 -13.98 6.65 -8.10
C SER A 147 -15.27 6.79 -8.91
N GLU A 148 -15.77 8.00 -9.16
CA GLU A 148 -16.96 8.26 -9.99
C GLU A 148 -16.71 7.95 -11.48
N GLU A 149 -15.45 7.94 -11.92
CA GLU A 149 -15.05 7.63 -13.29
C GLU A 149 -15.07 6.12 -13.61
N TYR A 150 -15.29 5.24 -12.62
CA TYR A 150 -15.22 3.80 -12.80
C TYR A 150 -16.58 3.11 -12.67
N GLU A 151 -16.83 2.16 -13.56
CA GLU A 151 -18.03 1.30 -13.53
C GLU A 151 -17.95 0.23 -12.43
N GLU A 152 -16.76 -0.12 -11.99
CA GLU A 152 -16.51 -1.10 -10.92
C GLU A 152 -15.38 -0.64 -10.00
N VAL A 153 -15.61 -0.67 -8.69
CA VAL A 153 -14.65 -0.26 -7.67
C VAL A 153 -14.38 -1.43 -6.72
N ASN A 154 -13.21 -2.02 -6.80
CA ASN A 154 -12.81 -3.19 -6.03
C ASN A 154 -12.07 -2.79 -4.73
N LEU A 155 -12.63 -3.07 -3.56
CA LEU A 155 -12.11 -2.64 -2.27
C LEU A 155 -11.25 -3.74 -1.63
N PHE A 156 -9.94 -3.53 -1.54
CA PHE A 156 -8.99 -4.39 -0.83
C PHE A 156 -8.56 -3.74 0.48
N LEU A 157 -9.52 -3.55 1.39
CA LEU A 157 -9.31 -2.85 2.66
C LEU A 157 -9.07 -3.84 3.83
N PRO A 158 -8.39 -3.41 4.91
CA PRO A 158 -8.08 -4.28 6.03
C PRO A 158 -9.34 -4.79 6.76
N ASN A 159 -9.26 -6.00 7.32
CA ASN A 159 -10.32 -6.59 8.17
C ASN A 159 -10.39 -6.00 9.60
N SER A 160 -9.63 -4.93 9.87
CA SER A 160 -9.73 -4.18 11.12
C SER A 160 -11.05 -3.42 11.25
N SER A 161 -11.40 -3.00 12.48
CA SER A 161 -12.59 -2.18 12.71
C SER A 161 -12.60 -0.90 11.86
N ALA A 162 -11.44 -0.22 11.74
CA ALA A 162 -11.30 0.97 10.91
C ALA A 162 -11.49 0.67 9.41
N GLY A 163 -10.90 -0.44 8.92
CA GLY A 163 -11.08 -0.87 7.53
C GLY A 163 -12.54 -1.19 7.22
N LYS A 164 -13.24 -1.89 8.11
CA LYS A 164 -14.67 -2.20 7.95
C LYS A 164 -15.57 -0.96 7.96
N VAL A 165 -15.22 0.06 8.73
CA VAL A 165 -15.93 1.36 8.71
C VAL A 165 -15.71 2.03 7.36
N LEU A 166 -14.47 2.06 6.88
CA LEU A 166 -14.12 2.65 5.60
C LEU A 166 -14.84 1.95 4.44
N THR A 167 -14.82 0.61 4.40
CA THR A 167 -15.54 -0.20 3.40
C THR A 167 -17.03 0.16 3.36
N ARG A 168 -17.71 0.16 4.52
CA ARG A 168 -19.14 0.52 4.59
C ARG A 168 -19.41 1.96 4.14
N THR A 169 -18.53 2.89 4.48
CA THR A 169 -18.67 4.28 4.07
C THR A 169 -18.57 4.43 2.55
N ILE A 170 -17.63 3.73 1.92
CA ILE A 170 -17.46 3.75 0.46
C ILE A 170 -18.66 3.09 -0.22
N MET A 171 -19.03 1.86 0.18
CA MET A 171 -20.16 1.14 -0.39
C MET A 171 -21.51 1.88 -0.23
N GLY A 172 -21.67 2.64 0.86
CA GLY A 172 -22.84 3.48 1.07
C GLY A 172 -22.92 4.71 0.15
N ARG A 173 -21.82 5.09 -0.50
CA ARG A 173 -21.75 6.25 -1.40
C ARG A 173 -21.53 5.88 -2.86
N ASN A 174 -20.89 4.73 -3.11
CA ASN A 174 -20.60 4.24 -4.45
C ASN A 174 -21.23 2.84 -4.63
N PRO A 175 -22.36 2.73 -5.36
CA PRO A 175 -23.02 1.44 -5.61
C PRO A 175 -22.20 0.45 -6.43
N ALA A 176 -21.20 0.94 -7.18
CA ALA A 176 -20.29 0.10 -7.96
C ALA A 176 -19.19 -0.55 -7.10
N ALA A 177 -19.13 -0.26 -5.79
CA ALA A 177 -18.10 -0.77 -4.90
C ALA A 177 -18.37 -2.22 -4.48
N VAL A 178 -17.35 -3.08 -4.64
CA VAL A 178 -17.34 -4.49 -4.28
C VAL A 178 -16.29 -4.74 -3.21
N ASP A 179 -16.68 -5.35 -2.08
CA ASP A 179 -15.78 -5.69 -0.97
C ASP A 179 -15.08 -7.04 -1.20
N TRP A 180 -13.76 -7.00 -1.37
CA TRP A 180 -12.90 -8.18 -1.52
C TRP A 180 -12.31 -8.68 -0.21
N SER A 181 -12.56 -8.04 0.92
CA SER A 181 -12.00 -8.44 2.23
C SER A 181 -12.39 -9.85 2.67
N GLY A 182 -13.50 -10.37 2.16
CA GLY A 182 -13.92 -11.75 2.33
C GLY A 182 -12.93 -12.78 1.79
N SER A 183 -12.18 -12.46 0.74
CA SER A 183 -11.18 -13.36 0.13
C SER A 183 -9.98 -13.62 1.05
N TYR A 184 -9.76 -12.78 2.05
CA TYR A 184 -8.71 -12.90 3.08
C TYR A 184 -9.25 -12.68 4.50
N ILE A 185 -10.48 -13.16 4.76
CA ILE A 185 -11.22 -12.89 6.01
C ILE A 185 -10.48 -13.34 7.28
N HIS A 186 -9.65 -14.39 7.20
CA HIS A 186 -8.85 -14.90 8.31
C HIS A 186 -7.55 -14.11 8.56
N PHE A 187 -7.29 -13.09 7.75
CA PHE A 187 -6.08 -12.27 7.79
C PHE A 187 -6.45 -10.80 8.01
N GLN A 188 -5.58 -10.07 8.67
CA GLN A 188 -5.82 -8.67 8.99
C GLN A 188 -5.81 -7.77 7.75
N SER A 189 -5.04 -8.13 6.71
CA SER A 189 -4.92 -7.39 5.46
C SER A 189 -4.49 -8.31 4.32
N LEU A 190 -4.55 -7.80 3.09
CA LEU A 190 -4.08 -8.52 1.90
C LEU A 190 -2.59 -8.85 1.99
N ARG A 191 -1.76 -7.96 2.56
CA ARG A 191 -0.34 -8.22 2.83
C ARG A 191 -0.15 -9.43 3.76
N SER A 192 -0.91 -9.50 4.84
CA SER A 192 -0.82 -10.64 5.77
C SER A 192 -1.20 -11.96 5.09
N TYR A 193 -2.16 -11.93 4.18
CA TYR A 193 -2.55 -13.08 3.38
C TYR A 193 -1.45 -13.48 2.38
N ALA A 194 -0.87 -12.53 1.65
CA ALA A 194 0.25 -12.79 0.74
C ALA A 194 1.44 -13.39 1.48
N TYR A 195 1.81 -12.81 2.63
CA TYR A 195 2.86 -13.35 3.49
C TYR A 195 2.61 -14.83 3.83
N TYR A 196 1.40 -15.16 4.28
CA TYR A 196 1.05 -16.55 4.59
C TYR A 196 1.18 -17.46 3.36
N LYS A 197 0.70 -17.03 2.19
CA LYS A 197 0.75 -17.81 0.96
C LYS A 197 2.17 -18.09 0.48
N PHE A 198 3.07 -17.11 0.53
CA PHE A 198 4.39 -17.23 -0.08
C PHE A 198 5.48 -17.68 0.91
N ILE A 199 5.32 -17.42 2.20
CA ILE A 199 6.32 -17.74 3.21
C ILE A 199 5.96 -19.00 3.99
N LYS A 200 4.78 -19.02 4.61
CA LYS A 200 4.37 -20.16 5.46
C LYS A 200 4.13 -21.45 4.68
N ASN A 201 3.64 -21.36 3.44
CA ASN A 201 3.49 -22.57 2.61
C ASN A 201 4.83 -23.19 2.17
N LYS A 202 5.93 -22.43 2.21
CA LYS A 202 7.28 -22.98 1.93
C LYS A 202 7.86 -23.77 3.10
N GLU A 203 7.44 -23.47 4.34
CA GLU A 203 7.89 -24.20 5.54
C GLU A 203 7.13 -25.52 5.73
N SER A 204 6.09 -25.78 4.94
CA SER A 204 5.23 -26.97 5.05
C SER A 204 5.52 -28.02 3.98
N LEU A 205 6.53 -27.82 3.13
CA LEU A 205 7.04 -28.72 2.09
C LEU A 205 8.44 -29.20 2.44
#